data_f552cf970024e398159669abaf6ede41
#
_entry.id   f552cf970024e398159669abaf6ede41
#
_cell.length_a   1.000
_cell.length_b   1.000
_cell.length_c   1.000
_cell.angle_alpha   90.00
_cell.angle_beta   90.00
_cell.angle_gamma   90.00
#
_symmetry.space_group_name_H-M   'P 1'
#
loop_
_entity.id
_entity.type
_entity.pdbx_description
1 polymer ?
#
loop_
_entity_poly.entity_id
_entity_poly.type
_entity_poly.pdbx_seq_one_letter_code
_entity_poly.pdbx_strand_id
1 'polypeptide(L)'
;MEYIMAINLEAMRAKLEQSKTGGKATTGRKSTMWKPEAGAQHVRILPTPDGDPFREFHFHYNVGKNPGIYCNKRNDGGECPICDFASKLWRDGVENDDQNLKNEAKKLFARKRYYSPVLVRGSESEGVKIWAYGKTAYETLLGYVLDPDYGDITDPQTGTDIKLTYTIPGTPGSFPKTTLQPRRRPSVLCDDSIADCQDLLDSVPNIDNLFEVKTAEEVQTLLDGYLSSDDSAESSSNETQKFTKQTGESVDEAFAAFMQDE
;
A
#
# COMPACT_ATOMS: atom_id res chain seq x y z
N MET A 1 -3.90 -41.71 -24.00
CA MET A 1 -4.03 -40.43 -24.67
C MET A 1 -3.15 -39.46 -23.91
N GLU A 2 -1.94 -39.24 -24.43
CA GLU A 2 -1.04 -38.22 -23.85
C GLU A 2 -1.46 -36.84 -24.29
N TYR A 3 -1.87 -36.01 -23.35
CA TYR A 3 -2.06 -34.58 -23.59
C TYR A 3 -0.69 -33.91 -23.62
N ILE A 4 -0.16 -33.73 -24.82
CA ILE A 4 0.99 -32.85 -25.06
C ILE A 4 0.48 -31.42 -24.87
N MET A 5 0.81 -30.79 -23.74
CA MET A 5 0.63 -29.36 -23.55
C MET A 5 1.56 -28.62 -24.52
N ALA A 6 1.04 -28.23 -25.68
CA ALA A 6 1.77 -27.41 -26.61
C ALA A 6 1.95 -25.99 -26.00
N ILE A 7 3.20 -25.59 -25.85
CA ILE A 7 3.57 -24.23 -25.40
C ILE A 7 3.01 -23.22 -26.42
N ASN A 8 2.20 -22.28 -25.95
CA ASN A 8 1.68 -21.21 -26.81
C ASN A 8 2.80 -20.20 -27.11
N LEU A 9 3.45 -20.41 -28.27
CA LEU A 9 4.58 -19.61 -28.74
C LEU A 9 4.21 -18.14 -29.02
N GLU A 10 2.96 -17.83 -29.36
CA GLU A 10 2.50 -16.45 -29.53
C GLU A 10 2.43 -15.71 -28.19
N ALA A 11 1.90 -16.34 -27.16
CA ALA A 11 1.89 -15.77 -25.80
C ALA A 11 3.31 -15.55 -25.26
N MET A 12 4.25 -16.45 -25.59
CA MET A 12 5.64 -16.29 -25.22
C MET A 12 6.36 -15.20 -26.02
N ARG A 13 6.05 -15.03 -27.31
CA ARG A 13 6.56 -13.90 -28.12
C ARG A 13 6.06 -12.57 -27.61
N ALA A 14 4.79 -12.47 -27.27
CA ALA A 14 4.21 -11.25 -26.68
C ALA A 14 4.86 -10.90 -25.34
N LYS A 15 5.14 -11.88 -24.48
CA LYS A 15 5.89 -11.67 -23.22
C LYS A 15 7.34 -11.25 -23.47
N LEU A 16 8.01 -11.80 -24.48
CA LEU A 16 9.37 -11.44 -24.83
C LEU A 16 9.44 -10.01 -25.40
N GLU A 17 8.49 -9.60 -26.22
CA GLU A 17 8.40 -8.22 -26.70
C GLU A 17 8.08 -7.23 -25.58
N GLN A 18 7.20 -7.59 -24.64
CA GLN A 18 6.96 -6.78 -23.43
C GLN A 18 8.21 -6.63 -22.57
N SER A 19 9.06 -7.66 -22.49
CA SER A 19 10.30 -7.59 -21.69
C SER A 19 11.40 -6.80 -22.40
N LYS A 20 11.41 -6.73 -23.74
CA LYS A 20 12.40 -5.98 -24.53
C LYS A 20 12.07 -4.50 -24.65
N THR A 21 10.82 -4.12 -24.51
CA THR A 21 10.37 -2.73 -24.43
C THR A 21 10.36 -2.26 -22.98
N GLY A 22 11.46 -2.42 -22.27
CA GLY A 22 11.73 -1.81 -20.95
C GLY A 22 11.66 -0.28 -21.04
N GLY A 23 10.48 0.26 -21.26
CA GLY A 23 10.20 1.65 -21.36
C GLY A 23 8.74 1.89 -21.02
N LYS A 24 8.48 2.65 -19.93
CA LYS A 24 7.29 3.43 -19.69
C LYS A 24 6.04 3.00 -20.47
N ALA A 25 5.35 1.97 -20.03
CA ALA A 25 3.99 1.73 -20.45
C ALA A 25 3.04 2.63 -19.64
N THR A 26 3.08 3.92 -19.92
CA THR A 26 1.96 4.84 -19.70
C THR A 26 1.08 4.77 -20.93
N THR A 27 0.44 3.66 -21.15
CA THR A 27 -0.63 3.54 -22.12
C THR A 27 -1.81 2.82 -21.46
N GLY A 28 -2.81 3.62 -21.03
CA GLY A 28 -4.20 3.19 -21.01
C GLY A 28 -4.62 2.06 -20.08
N ARG A 29 -3.78 1.51 -19.20
CA ARG A 29 -4.24 0.64 -18.12
C ARG A 29 -4.95 1.54 -17.10
N LYS A 30 -6.28 1.49 -17.10
CA LYS A 30 -7.06 2.01 -15.97
C LYS A 30 -6.39 1.53 -14.68
N SER A 31 -6.02 2.45 -13.80
CA SER A 31 -5.31 2.10 -12.58
C SER A 31 -6.11 1.05 -11.80
N THR A 32 -5.50 -0.07 -11.49
CA THR A 32 -6.13 -1.12 -10.67
C THR A 32 -6.42 -0.59 -9.27
N MET A 33 -5.60 0.33 -8.78
CA MET A 33 -5.81 0.96 -7.48
C MET A 33 -6.91 2.01 -7.54
N TRP A 34 -7.87 1.91 -6.61
CA TRP A 34 -8.95 2.87 -6.47
C TRP A 34 -8.76 3.74 -5.23
N LYS A 35 -8.99 5.02 -5.41
CA LYS A 35 -8.99 6.00 -4.33
C LYS A 35 -10.37 6.66 -4.27
N PRO A 36 -11.05 6.67 -3.10
CA PRO A 36 -12.34 7.33 -2.97
C PRO A 36 -12.26 8.82 -3.30
N GLU A 37 -13.26 9.31 -3.99
CA GLU A 37 -13.48 10.75 -4.17
C GLU A 37 -14.19 11.32 -2.94
N ALA A 38 -14.13 12.65 -2.78
CA ALA A 38 -14.87 13.33 -1.71
C ALA A 38 -16.38 13.12 -1.88
N GLY A 39 -17.04 12.73 -0.80
CA GLY A 39 -18.47 12.46 -0.80
C GLY A 39 -18.82 11.00 -0.55
N ALA A 40 -20.04 10.62 -0.91
CA ALA A 40 -20.59 9.29 -0.69
C ALA A 40 -20.52 8.46 -1.98
N GLN A 41 -19.97 7.27 -1.89
CA GLN A 41 -19.88 6.28 -2.95
C GLN A 41 -20.38 4.92 -2.42
N HIS A 42 -20.78 4.03 -3.31
CA HIS A 42 -21.17 2.68 -2.94
C HIS A 42 -20.16 1.70 -3.54
N VAL A 43 -19.69 0.77 -2.72
CA VAL A 43 -18.75 -0.26 -3.15
C VAL A 43 -19.22 -1.62 -2.67
N ARG A 44 -19.03 -2.65 -3.48
CA ARG A 44 -19.13 -4.05 -3.07
C ARG A 44 -17.71 -4.60 -2.89
N ILE A 45 -17.42 -5.16 -1.73
CA ILE A 45 -16.22 -5.97 -1.54
C ILE A 45 -16.43 -7.30 -2.22
N LEU A 46 -15.45 -7.73 -3.01
CA LEU A 46 -15.54 -8.98 -3.74
C LEU A 46 -14.90 -10.12 -2.96
N PRO A 47 -15.44 -11.33 -3.08
CA PRO A 47 -14.82 -12.51 -2.51
C PRO A 47 -13.47 -12.78 -3.19
N THR A 48 -12.57 -13.44 -2.49
CA THR A 48 -11.29 -13.91 -3.00
C THR A 48 -11.26 -15.44 -2.96
N PRO A 49 -10.48 -16.12 -3.83
CA PRO A 49 -10.46 -17.58 -3.91
C PRO A 49 -10.09 -18.28 -2.61
N ASP A 50 -9.34 -17.63 -1.74
CA ASP A 50 -8.90 -18.13 -0.43
C ASP A 50 -9.83 -17.74 0.74
N GLY A 51 -10.89 -16.98 0.45
CA GLY A 51 -11.89 -16.58 1.43
C GLY A 51 -11.48 -15.41 2.34
N ASP A 52 -10.31 -14.80 2.13
CA ASP A 52 -9.90 -13.59 2.87
C ASP A 52 -9.74 -12.38 1.94
N PRO A 53 -10.78 -11.52 1.84
CA PRO A 53 -10.74 -10.33 1.01
C PRO A 53 -9.99 -9.15 1.65
N PHE A 54 -9.43 -9.31 2.85
CA PHE A 54 -8.82 -8.23 3.63
C PHE A 54 -7.30 -8.42 3.79
N ARG A 55 -6.54 -8.20 2.73
CA ARG A 55 -5.08 -8.34 2.78
C ARG A 55 -4.42 -7.22 3.55
N GLU A 56 -3.43 -7.54 4.36
CA GLU A 56 -2.64 -6.55 5.08
C GLU A 56 -1.19 -6.53 4.62
N PHE A 57 -0.65 -5.32 4.44
CA PHE A 57 0.75 -5.11 4.11
C PHE A 57 1.31 -3.92 4.87
N HIS A 58 2.62 -3.95 5.06
CA HIS A 58 3.39 -2.91 5.71
C HIS A 58 4.26 -2.16 4.70
N PHE A 59 4.21 -0.84 4.76
CA PHE A 59 4.99 0.03 3.88
C PHE A 59 5.70 1.11 4.67
N HIS A 60 6.91 1.46 4.23
CA HIS A 60 7.59 2.68 4.63
C HIS A 60 7.17 3.82 3.72
N TYR A 61 6.78 4.93 4.31
CA TYR A 61 6.42 6.16 3.62
C TYR A 61 7.45 7.24 3.95
N ASN A 62 7.46 8.31 3.15
CA ASN A 62 8.33 9.47 3.36
C ASN A 62 9.84 9.17 3.20
N VAL A 63 10.19 8.14 2.47
CA VAL A 63 11.58 7.83 2.11
C VAL A 63 11.83 8.31 0.69
N GLY A 64 12.37 9.51 0.55
CA GLY A 64 12.59 10.18 -0.72
C GLY A 64 11.28 10.44 -1.48
N LYS A 65 11.33 10.29 -2.81
CA LYS A 65 10.19 10.53 -3.71
C LYS A 65 9.27 9.30 -3.88
N ASN A 66 9.51 8.22 -3.14
CA ASN A 66 8.74 7.00 -3.29
C ASN A 66 7.38 7.11 -2.59
N PRO A 67 6.28 6.72 -3.25
CA PRO A 67 4.94 6.79 -2.66
C PRO A 67 4.72 5.78 -1.54
N GLY A 68 5.56 4.73 -1.46
CA GLY A 68 5.55 3.67 -0.45
C GLY A 68 6.54 2.58 -0.85
N ILE A 69 7.34 2.12 0.10
CA ILE A 69 8.31 1.03 -0.07
C ILE A 69 7.80 -0.16 0.73
N TYR A 70 7.63 -1.30 0.07
CA TYR A 70 7.22 -2.55 0.70
C TYR A 70 8.24 -2.97 1.78
N CYS A 71 7.77 -3.31 2.96
CA CYS A 71 8.64 -3.67 4.07
C CYS A 71 8.85 -5.18 4.13
N ASN A 72 9.99 -5.68 3.63
CA ASN A 72 10.31 -7.10 3.62
C ASN A 72 10.28 -7.70 5.05
N LYS A 73 10.78 -6.95 6.04
CA LYS A 73 10.88 -7.44 7.43
C LYS A 73 9.52 -7.68 8.08
N ARG A 74 8.55 -6.80 7.83
CA ARG A 74 7.22 -6.88 8.44
C ARG A 74 6.24 -7.76 7.67
N ASN A 75 6.45 -7.92 6.37
CA ASN A 75 5.60 -8.75 5.53
C ASN A 75 6.12 -10.18 5.40
N ASP A 76 7.41 -10.35 5.13
CA ASP A 76 7.99 -11.64 4.74
C ASP A 76 9.04 -12.15 5.73
N GLY A 77 9.36 -11.39 6.78
CA GLY A 77 10.42 -11.74 7.75
C GLY A 77 11.84 -11.55 7.22
N GLY A 78 11.99 -10.92 6.04
CA GLY A 78 13.29 -10.63 5.43
C GLY A 78 14.00 -9.42 6.03
N GLU A 79 15.13 -9.05 5.45
CA GLU A 79 15.91 -7.88 5.86
C GLU A 79 15.27 -6.58 5.34
N CYS A 80 15.28 -5.53 6.18
CA CYS A 80 14.80 -4.21 5.80
C CYS A 80 15.64 -3.11 6.43
N PRO A 81 16.56 -2.50 5.69
CA PRO A 81 17.45 -1.44 6.18
C PRO A 81 16.71 -0.26 6.80
N ILE A 82 15.56 0.15 6.25
CA ILE A 82 14.75 1.24 6.83
C ILE A 82 14.23 0.88 8.21
N CYS A 83 13.77 -0.37 8.43
CA CYS A 83 13.34 -0.82 9.75
C CYS A 83 14.48 -0.79 10.77
N ASP A 84 15.67 -1.21 10.35
CA ASP A 84 16.84 -1.31 11.23
C ASP A 84 17.33 0.09 11.60
N PHE A 85 17.42 0.99 10.62
CA PHE A 85 17.74 2.39 10.82
C PHE A 85 16.71 3.09 11.74
N ALA A 86 15.41 2.96 11.46
CA ALA A 86 14.37 3.57 12.29
C ALA A 86 14.39 3.04 13.73
N SER A 87 14.69 1.74 13.92
CA SER A 87 14.79 1.13 15.26
C SER A 87 16.01 1.63 16.03
N LYS A 88 17.11 1.91 15.34
CA LYS A 88 18.33 2.48 15.89
C LYS A 88 18.06 3.92 16.35
N LEU A 89 17.56 4.78 15.45
CA LEU A 89 17.15 6.15 15.79
C LEU A 89 16.20 6.21 17.00
N TRP A 90 15.27 5.28 17.08
CA TRP A 90 14.33 5.23 18.20
C TRP A 90 15.04 4.92 19.51
N ARG A 91 15.96 3.94 19.54
CA ARG A 91 16.72 3.59 20.74
C ARG A 91 17.58 4.75 21.20
N ASP A 92 18.32 5.37 20.29
CA ASP A 92 19.17 6.51 20.59
C ASP A 92 18.35 7.69 21.13
N GLY A 93 17.19 7.94 20.50
CA GLY A 93 16.27 8.96 21.00
C GLY A 93 15.67 8.64 22.38
N VAL A 94 15.57 7.37 22.77
CA VAL A 94 15.13 6.97 24.12
C VAL A 94 16.28 7.12 25.11
N GLU A 95 17.49 6.68 24.77
CA GLU A 95 18.66 6.74 25.63
C GLU A 95 19.08 8.17 25.96
N ASN A 96 19.04 9.05 24.96
CA ASN A 96 19.44 10.47 25.12
C ASN A 96 18.27 11.41 25.46
N ASP A 97 17.06 10.86 25.65
CA ASP A 97 15.79 11.60 25.79
C ASP A 97 15.56 12.65 24.69
N ASP A 98 16.05 12.37 23.48
CA ASP A 98 15.91 13.23 22.32
C ASP A 98 14.58 13.01 21.60
N GLN A 99 13.71 14.01 21.70
CA GLN A 99 12.39 13.96 21.06
C GLN A 99 12.46 14.10 19.54
N ASN A 100 13.49 14.73 18.98
CA ASN A 100 13.66 14.89 17.54
C ASN A 100 13.99 13.54 16.91
N LEU A 101 14.96 12.81 17.45
CA LEU A 101 15.28 11.44 17.01
C LEU A 101 14.07 10.52 17.09
N LYS A 102 13.31 10.58 18.20
CA LYS A 102 12.05 9.81 18.33
C LYS A 102 11.04 10.16 17.23
N ASN A 103 10.92 11.43 16.88
CA ASN A 103 9.96 11.89 15.83
C ASN A 103 10.42 11.46 14.44
N GLU A 104 11.71 11.55 14.12
CA GLU A 104 12.27 11.07 12.86
C GLU A 104 12.07 9.55 12.72
N ALA A 105 12.40 8.78 13.75
CA ALA A 105 12.14 7.35 13.77
C ALA A 105 10.66 7.01 13.48
N LYS A 106 9.72 7.76 14.10
CA LYS A 106 8.27 7.57 13.87
C LYS A 106 7.85 7.82 12.43
N LYS A 107 8.51 8.71 11.70
CA LYS A 107 8.23 8.97 10.29
C LYS A 107 8.62 7.77 9.41
N LEU A 108 9.70 7.09 9.78
CA LEU A 108 10.31 5.99 9.03
C LEU A 108 9.71 4.62 9.36
N PHE A 109 9.06 4.43 10.49
CA PHE A 109 8.45 3.14 10.82
C PHE A 109 7.44 2.69 9.76
N ALA A 110 7.48 1.38 9.46
CA ALA A 110 6.53 0.77 8.55
C ALA A 110 5.10 0.91 9.09
N ARG A 111 4.20 1.35 8.22
CA ARG A 111 2.78 1.53 8.52
C ARG A 111 1.97 0.44 7.85
N LYS A 112 1.04 -0.14 8.60
CA LYS A 112 0.12 -1.15 8.11
C LYS A 112 -0.97 -0.50 7.27
N ARG A 113 -1.28 -1.14 6.13
CA ARG A 113 -2.39 -0.80 5.24
C ARG A 113 -3.13 -2.06 4.86
N TYR A 114 -4.41 -1.91 4.62
CA TYR A 114 -5.29 -3.00 4.23
C TYR A 114 -5.77 -2.77 2.80
N TYR A 115 -6.00 -3.87 2.10
CA TYR A 115 -6.37 -3.88 0.68
C TYR A 115 -7.50 -4.86 0.45
N SER A 116 -8.51 -4.44 -0.31
CA SER A 116 -9.61 -5.29 -0.70
C SER A 116 -9.96 -5.10 -2.17
N PRO A 117 -10.35 -6.16 -2.88
CA PRO A 117 -10.93 -6.03 -4.19
C PRO A 117 -12.35 -5.46 -4.05
N VAL A 118 -12.66 -4.46 -4.84
CA VAL A 118 -13.96 -3.78 -4.81
C VAL A 118 -14.52 -3.56 -6.21
N LEU A 119 -15.83 -3.62 -6.30
CA LEU A 119 -16.60 -3.10 -7.43
C LEU A 119 -17.24 -1.78 -7.00
N VAL A 120 -16.97 -0.71 -7.75
CA VAL A 120 -17.54 0.61 -7.49
C VAL A 120 -18.87 0.73 -8.21
N ARG A 121 -19.95 0.92 -7.46
CA ARG A 121 -21.29 1.06 -8.03
C ARG A 121 -21.45 2.37 -8.79
N GLY A 122 -22.00 2.26 -9.99
CA GLY A 122 -22.09 3.38 -10.93
C GLY A 122 -20.87 3.53 -11.84
N SER A 123 -19.85 2.68 -11.65
CA SER A 123 -18.64 2.61 -12.48
C SER A 123 -18.25 1.16 -12.78
N GLU A 124 -19.23 0.26 -12.88
CA GLU A 124 -19.03 -1.18 -13.08
C GLU A 124 -18.23 -1.48 -14.35
N SER A 125 -18.39 -0.66 -15.39
CA SER A 125 -17.63 -0.76 -16.65
C SER A 125 -16.12 -0.58 -16.47
N GLU A 126 -15.68 -0.09 -15.33
CA GLU A 126 -14.26 0.01 -14.98
C GLU A 126 -13.67 -1.30 -14.45
N GLY A 127 -14.52 -2.27 -14.14
CA GLY A 127 -14.14 -3.57 -13.61
C GLY A 127 -13.68 -3.53 -12.16
N VAL A 128 -13.02 -4.61 -11.73
CA VAL A 128 -12.53 -4.77 -10.38
C VAL A 128 -11.40 -3.77 -10.08
N LYS A 129 -11.50 -3.14 -8.92
CA LYS A 129 -10.51 -2.21 -8.38
C LYS A 129 -9.97 -2.73 -7.05
N ILE A 130 -8.80 -2.26 -6.65
CA ILE A 130 -8.24 -2.50 -5.33
C ILE A 130 -8.31 -1.22 -4.50
N TRP A 131 -9.02 -1.29 -3.39
CA TRP A 131 -9.12 -0.20 -2.44
C TRP A 131 -8.13 -0.38 -1.30
N ALA A 132 -7.32 0.67 -1.06
CA ALA A 132 -6.37 0.73 0.05
C ALA A 132 -6.94 1.59 1.19
N TYR A 133 -6.91 1.08 2.42
CA TYR A 133 -7.48 1.77 3.58
C TYR A 133 -6.69 1.52 4.86
N GLY A 134 -7.03 2.27 5.91
CA GLY A 134 -6.38 2.19 7.22
C GLY A 134 -7.10 1.27 8.20
N LYS A 135 -6.51 1.12 9.39
CA LYS A 135 -6.97 0.24 10.47
C LYS A 135 -8.43 0.49 10.86
N THR A 136 -8.86 1.74 11.00
CA THR A 136 -10.24 2.07 11.42
C THR A 136 -11.29 1.54 10.45
N ALA A 137 -11.05 1.66 9.13
CA ALA A 137 -11.96 1.11 8.13
C ALA A 137 -11.95 -0.42 8.16
N TYR A 138 -10.77 -1.04 8.33
CA TYR A 138 -10.63 -2.49 8.47
C TYR A 138 -11.43 -3.03 9.66
N GLU A 139 -11.25 -2.46 10.85
CA GLU A 139 -11.98 -2.89 12.06
C GLU A 139 -13.50 -2.72 11.89
N THR A 140 -13.93 -1.65 11.21
CA THR A 140 -15.35 -1.45 10.89
C THR A 140 -15.89 -2.52 9.95
N LEU A 141 -15.13 -2.88 8.90
CA LEU A 141 -15.53 -3.94 7.96
C LEU A 141 -15.58 -5.31 8.63
N LEU A 142 -14.58 -5.63 9.45
CA LEU A 142 -14.62 -6.88 10.25
C LEU A 142 -15.82 -6.93 11.19
N GLY A 143 -16.18 -5.78 11.79
CA GLY A 143 -17.39 -5.70 12.61
C GLY A 143 -18.64 -6.11 11.84
N TYR A 144 -18.76 -5.71 10.57
CA TYR A 144 -19.91 -6.10 9.73
C TYR A 144 -19.86 -7.57 9.31
N VAL A 145 -18.68 -8.10 8.97
CA VAL A 145 -18.52 -9.51 8.61
C VAL A 145 -18.85 -10.44 9.79
N LEU A 146 -18.50 -10.03 11.00
CA LEU A 146 -18.72 -10.81 12.22
C LEU A 146 -20.14 -10.63 12.81
N ASP A 147 -20.90 -9.66 12.32
CA ASP A 147 -22.26 -9.41 12.76
C ASP A 147 -23.23 -10.37 12.04
N PRO A 148 -23.92 -11.27 12.76
CA PRO A 148 -24.81 -12.25 12.15
C PRO A 148 -25.99 -11.62 11.39
N ASP A 149 -26.35 -10.37 11.65
CA ASP A 149 -27.42 -9.68 10.95
C ASP A 149 -27.04 -9.33 9.48
N TYR A 150 -25.76 -9.20 9.18
CA TYR A 150 -25.27 -8.91 7.82
C TYR A 150 -24.81 -10.16 7.07
N GLY A 151 -24.33 -11.17 7.76
CA GLY A 151 -23.77 -12.38 7.18
C GLY A 151 -22.52 -12.08 6.32
N ASP A 152 -22.33 -12.87 5.26
CA ASP A 152 -21.21 -12.64 4.33
C ASP A 152 -21.50 -11.45 3.42
N ILE A 153 -20.89 -10.31 3.73
CA ILE A 153 -21.04 -9.07 2.96
C ILE A 153 -20.44 -9.16 1.56
N THR A 154 -19.61 -10.17 1.28
CA THR A 154 -18.93 -10.35 -0.03
C THR A 154 -19.70 -11.29 -0.95
N ASP A 155 -20.68 -12.04 -0.44
CA ASP A 155 -21.43 -13.03 -1.21
C ASP A 155 -22.05 -12.41 -2.49
N PRO A 156 -21.84 -13.01 -3.67
CA PRO A 156 -22.33 -12.46 -4.92
C PRO A 156 -23.86 -12.36 -5.03
N GLN A 157 -24.62 -13.19 -4.31
CA GLN A 157 -26.08 -13.24 -4.37
C GLN A 157 -26.74 -12.48 -3.23
N THR A 158 -26.25 -12.65 -2.03
CA THR A 158 -26.89 -12.18 -0.79
C THR A 158 -26.06 -11.13 -0.04
N GLY A 159 -24.89 -10.79 -0.53
CA GLY A 159 -24.00 -9.83 0.11
C GLY A 159 -24.52 -8.40 0.11
N THR A 160 -23.77 -7.50 0.74
CA THR A 160 -24.23 -6.14 1.02
C THR A 160 -23.25 -5.10 0.50
N ASP A 161 -23.74 -4.11 -0.25
CA ASP A 161 -22.94 -2.96 -0.66
C ASP A 161 -22.66 -2.07 0.57
N ILE A 162 -21.46 -1.52 0.59
CA ILE A 162 -21.01 -0.58 1.63
C ILE A 162 -21.11 0.85 1.08
N LYS A 163 -21.86 1.71 1.78
CA LYS A 163 -21.79 3.14 1.56
C LYS A 163 -20.53 3.67 2.21
N LEU A 164 -19.59 4.11 1.39
CA LEU A 164 -18.35 4.74 1.80
C LEU A 164 -18.51 6.24 1.66
N THR A 165 -18.30 6.98 2.76
CA THR A 165 -18.26 8.44 2.73
C THR A 165 -16.83 8.89 3.04
N TYR A 166 -16.20 9.53 2.06
CA TYR A 166 -14.86 10.09 2.19
C TYR A 166 -14.94 11.59 2.36
N THR A 167 -14.44 12.08 3.49
CA THR A 167 -14.47 13.50 3.84
C THR A 167 -13.05 14.04 3.86
N ILE A 168 -12.79 15.05 3.02
CA ILE A 168 -11.55 15.82 3.03
C ILE A 168 -11.76 16.98 4.01
N PRO A 169 -10.92 17.11 5.05
CA PRO A 169 -11.08 18.21 6.00
C PRO A 169 -10.71 19.55 5.35
N GLY A 170 -11.48 20.57 5.66
CA GLY A 170 -11.19 21.95 5.24
C GLY A 170 -10.10 22.65 6.07
N THR A 171 -9.65 22.03 7.16
CA THR A 171 -8.65 22.62 8.07
C THR A 171 -7.26 22.05 7.77
N PRO A 172 -6.23 22.90 7.57
CA PRO A 172 -4.85 22.43 7.42
C PRO A 172 -4.40 21.56 8.61
N GLY A 173 -3.73 20.44 8.32
CA GLY A 173 -3.23 19.51 9.34
C GLY A 173 -4.24 18.45 9.81
N SER A 174 -5.50 18.53 9.40
CA SER A 174 -6.48 17.47 9.67
C SER A 174 -6.40 16.36 8.62
N PHE A 175 -6.63 15.11 9.06
CA PHE A 175 -6.58 13.95 8.17
C PHE A 175 -7.93 13.65 7.53
N PRO A 176 -7.96 13.15 6.28
CA PRO A 176 -9.18 12.67 5.65
C PRO A 176 -9.81 11.55 6.47
N LYS A 177 -11.15 11.54 6.50
CA LYS A 177 -11.92 10.54 7.24
C LYS A 177 -12.75 9.70 6.28
N THR A 178 -12.69 8.39 6.47
CA THR A 178 -13.56 7.41 5.79
C THR A 178 -14.58 6.88 6.79
N THR A 179 -15.86 6.99 6.46
CA THR A 179 -16.97 6.42 7.22
C THR A 179 -17.63 5.35 6.36
N LEU A 180 -17.94 4.19 6.96
CA LEU A 180 -18.52 3.05 6.28
C LEU A 180 -19.88 2.72 6.90
N GLN A 181 -20.84 2.41 6.05
CA GLN A 181 -22.17 1.98 6.47
C GLN A 181 -22.68 0.92 5.50
N PRO A 182 -23.07 -0.29 5.97
CA PRO A 182 -23.67 -1.29 5.11
C PRO A 182 -25.05 -0.80 4.66
N ARG A 183 -25.45 -1.15 3.45
CA ARG A 183 -26.83 -0.91 3.00
C ARG A 183 -27.78 -1.82 3.76
N ARG A 184 -28.98 -1.33 4.01
CA ARG A 184 -29.99 -2.07 4.78
C ARG A 184 -30.55 -3.30 4.07
N ARG A 185 -30.38 -3.38 2.76
CA ARG A 185 -30.89 -4.49 1.94
C ARG A 185 -29.72 -5.13 1.22
N PRO A 186 -29.63 -6.46 1.24
CA PRO A 186 -28.73 -7.18 0.35
C PRO A 186 -28.99 -6.79 -1.11
N SER A 187 -27.98 -6.91 -1.92
CA SER A 187 -28.06 -6.69 -3.37
C SER A 187 -27.19 -7.71 -4.09
N VAL A 188 -27.62 -8.15 -5.25
CA VAL A 188 -26.81 -9.01 -6.10
C VAL A 188 -25.55 -8.25 -6.55
N LEU A 189 -24.46 -8.97 -6.71
CA LEU A 189 -23.21 -8.40 -7.22
C LEU A 189 -23.39 -7.93 -8.67
N CYS A 190 -23.90 -8.83 -9.49
CA CYS A 190 -24.10 -8.64 -10.92
C CYS A 190 -25.58 -8.48 -11.22
N ASP A 191 -25.95 -7.32 -11.71
CA ASP A 191 -27.26 -7.03 -12.27
C ASP A 191 -27.14 -6.93 -13.82
N ASP A 192 -28.16 -6.45 -14.48
CA ASP A 192 -28.21 -6.32 -15.93
C ASP A 192 -27.09 -5.42 -16.51
N SER A 193 -26.36 -4.68 -15.67
CA SER A 193 -25.22 -3.85 -16.07
C SER A 193 -23.93 -4.65 -16.26
N ILE A 194 -23.87 -5.90 -15.78
CA ILE A 194 -22.71 -6.80 -15.82
C ILE A 194 -23.08 -8.05 -16.62
N ALA A 195 -22.58 -8.12 -17.83
CA ALA A 195 -22.95 -9.16 -18.78
C ALA A 195 -22.52 -10.57 -18.35
N ASP A 196 -21.38 -10.70 -17.66
CA ASP A 196 -20.88 -11.96 -17.15
C ASP A 196 -20.31 -11.79 -15.74
N CYS A 197 -21.01 -12.39 -14.77
CA CYS A 197 -20.62 -12.30 -13.36
C CYS A 197 -19.40 -13.18 -13.05
N GLN A 198 -19.26 -14.30 -13.75
CA GLN A 198 -18.14 -15.20 -13.54
C GLN A 198 -16.85 -14.55 -14.05
N ASP A 199 -16.89 -13.94 -15.22
CA ASP A 199 -15.75 -13.20 -15.77
C ASP A 199 -15.30 -12.06 -14.83
N LEU A 200 -16.26 -11.38 -14.21
CA LEU A 200 -15.94 -10.35 -13.20
C LEU A 200 -15.21 -10.95 -11.99
N LEU A 201 -15.70 -12.06 -11.45
CA LEU A 201 -15.09 -12.74 -10.30
C LEU A 201 -13.71 -13.31 -10.67
N ASP A 202 -13.56 -13.88 -11.85
CA ASP A 202 -12.28 -14.40 -12.34
C ASP A 202 -11.27 -13.29 -12.63
N SER A 203 -11.75 -12.06 -12.82
CA SER A 203 -10.90 -10.87 -13.02
C SER A 203 -10.35 -10.28 -11.71
N VAL A 204 -10.75 -10.81 -10.54
CA VAL A 204 -10.23 -10.34 -9.24
C VAL A 204 -8.72 -10.58 -9.19
N PRO A 205 -7.91 -9.51 -9.10
CA PRO A 205 -6.46 -9.67 -9.11
C PRO A 205 -5.96 -10.30 -7.80
N ASN A 206 -4.93 -11.12 -7.90
CA ASN A 206 -4.21 -11.56 -6.71
C ASN A 206 -3.49 -10.38 -6.09
N ILE A 207 -3.95 -9.96 -4.91
CA ILE A 207 -3.44 -8.77 -4.20
C ILE A 207 -2.00 -8.99 -3.72
N ASP A 208 -1.61 -10.23 -3.41
CA ASP A 208 -0.27 -10.55 -2.92
C ASP A 208 0.82 -10.27 -3.98
N ASN A 209 0.44 -10.28 -5.26
CA ASN A 209 1.35 -10.02 -6.38
C ASN A 209 1.30 -8.56 -6.89
N LEU A 210 0.59 -7.66 -6.21
CA LEU A 210 0.43 -6.28 -6.69
C LEU A 210 1.64 -5.38 -6.42
N PHE A 211 2.43 -5.73 -5.41
CA PHE A 211 3.50 -4.86 -4.94
C PHE A 211 4.86 -5.36 -5.38
N GLU A 212 5.68 -4.44 -5.83
CA GLU A 212 7.08 -4.70 -6.13
C GLU A 212 7.85 -4.89 -4.83
N VAL A 213 8.43 -6.07 -4.66
CA VAL A 213 9.31 -6.39 -3.54
C VAL A 213 10.73 -6.03 -3.95
N LYS A 214 11.34 -5.05 -3.29
CA LYS A 214 12.72 -4.63 -3.53
C LYS A 214 13.68 -5.45 -2.67
N THR A 215 14.88 -5.69 -3.19
CA THR A 215 15.95 -6.31 -2.41
C THR A 215 16.41 -5.40 -1.27
N ALA A 216 17.07 -5.97 -0.25
CA ALA A 216 17.63 -5.19 0.85
C ALA A 216 18.63 -4.12 0.35
N GLU A 217 19.43 -4.45 -0.66
CA GLU A 217 20.41 -3.56 -1.29
C GLU A 217 19.73 -2.37 -2.01
N GLU A 218 18.64 -2.63 -2.73
CA GLU A 218 17.85 -1.56 -3.37
C GLU A 218 17.20 -0.64 -2.33
N VAL A 219 16.69 -1.22 -1.24
CA VAL A 219 16.10 -0.46 -0.13
C VAL A 219 17.17 0.36 0.59
N GLN A 220 18.38 -0.18 0.76
CA GLN A 220 19.52 0.56 1.32
C GLN A 220 19.88 1.77 0.43
N THR A 221 19.96 1.57 -0.88
CA THR A 221 20.25 2.66 -1.82
C THR A 221 19.19 3.78 -1.75
N LEU A 222 17.92 3.43 -1.56
CA LEU A 222 16.85 4.40 -1.38
C LEU A 222 16.97 5.16 -0.06
N LEU A 223 17.37 4.48 1.00
CA LEU A 223 17.62 5.08 2.32
C LEU A 223 18.80 6.05 2.26
N ASP A 224 19.92 5.63 1.66
CA ASP A 224 21.11 6.47 1.50
C ASP A 224 20.81 7.73 0.68
N GLY A 225 20.02 7.57 -0.39
CA GLY A 225 19.52 8.69 -1.19
C GLY A 225 18.65 9.65 -0.39
N TYR A 226 17.79 9.13 0.50
CA TYR A 226 16.97 9.94 1.39
C TYR A 226 17.84 10.73 2.38
N LEU A 227 18.77 10.09 3.06
CA LEU A 227 19.67 10.70 4.03
C LEU A 227 20.57 11.77 3.37
N SER A 228 21.04 11.52 2.16
CA SER A 228 21.87 12.49 1.40
C SER A 228 21.08 13.70 0.88
N SER A 229 19.75 13.58 0.69
CA SER A 229 18.91 14.66 0.18
C SER A 229 18.39 15.59 1.28
N ASP A 230 18.30 15.12 2.50
CA ASP A 230 17.90 15.93 3.67
C ASP A 230 18.97 16.99 3.99
N ASP A 231 20.25 16.70 3.75
CA ASP A 231 21.36 17.65 3.87
C ASP A 231 21.26 18.86 2.91
N SER A 232 20.45 18.79 1.85
CA SER A 232 20.36 19.86 0.84
C SER A 232 19.14 20.78 1.00
N ALA A 233 18.20 20.47 1.90
CA ALA A 233 16.95 21.21 2.06
C ALA A 233 16.91 22.19 3.26
N GLU A 234 17.93 22.18 4.14
CA GLU A 234 18.01 23.09 5.29
C GLU A 234 18.93 24.29 5.06
N SER A 235 18.64 25.11 4.07
CA SER A 235 19.14 26.47 4.03
C SER A 235 18.01 27.49 4.14
N SER A 236 17.17 27.40 5.19
CA SER A 236 16.53 28.58 5.80
C SER A 236 15.88 28.21 7.14
N SER A 237 16.45 28.80 8.18
CA SER A 237 15.96 29.00 9.54
C SER A 237 16.13 27.85 10.56
N ASN A 238 17.05 28.15 11.45
CA ASN A 238 17.28 27.69 12.82
C ASN A 238 18.25 26.52 13.04
N GLU A 239 19.31 26.89 13.76
CA GLU A 239 20.38 26.04 14.29
C GLU A 239 19.90 24.71 14.83
N THR A 240 20.14 23.64 14.07
CA THR A 240 20.24 22.28 14.57
C THR A 240 21.50 21.70 13.91
N GLN A 241 22.32 21.04 14.70
CA GLN A 241 23.66 20.57 14.37
C GLN A 241 23.73 19.91 12.98
N LYS A 242 24.59 20.45 12.11
CA LYS A 242 24.85 19.97 10.77
C LYS A 242 25.67 18.68 10.82
N PHE A 243 25.10 17.60 10.30
CA PHE A 243 25.88 16.45 9.87
C PHE A 243 26.69 16.83 8.64
N THR A 244 27.99 17.02 8.79
CA THR A 244 28.89 17.29 7.68
C THR A 244 29.34 15.98 7.05
N LYS A 245 28.96 15.76 5.79
CA LYS A 245 29.32 14.59 4.99
C LYS A 245 30.82 14.57 4.70
N GLN A 246 31.50 13.51 5.13
CA GLN A 246 32.71 13.04 4.45
C GLN A 246 32.33 12.07 3.34
N THR A 247 32.82 12.35 2.15
CA THR A 247 32.55 11.60 0.91
C THR A 247 33.04 10.16 1.05
N GLY A 248 32.12 9.19 1.02
CA GLY A 248 32.45 7.79 0.79
C GLY A 248 32.08 6.79 1.89
N GLU A 249 31.45 7.23 2.96
CA GLU A 249 31.14 6.37 4.10
C GLU A 249 29.72 5.76 4.01
N SER A 250 29.59 4.51 4.44
CA SER A 250 28.32 3.80 4.56
C SER A 250 27.46 4.42 5.68
N VAL A 251 26.17 4.11 5.71
CA VAL A 251 25.25 4.57 6.78
C VAL A 251 25.77 4.22 8.17
N ASP A 252 26.50 3.10 8.31
CA ASP A 252 27.12 2.69 9.57
C ASP A 252 28.30 3.58 9.95
N GLU A 253 29.08 4.09 8.97
CA GLU A 253 30.20 4.99 9.18
C GLU A 253 29.74 6.41 9.51
N ALA A 254 28.72 6.91 8.80
CA ALA A 254 28.09 8.20 9.11
C ALA A 254 27.48 8.20 10.51
N PHE A 255 26.95 7.07 10.94
CA PHE A 255 26.39 6.88 12.28
C PHE A 255 27.47 6.71 13.35
N ALA A 256 28.59 6.02 13.05
CA ALA A 256 29.73 5.89 13.96
C ALA A 256 30.42 7.22 14.19
N ALA A 257 30.49 8.11 13.17
CA ALA A 257 31.02 9.46 13.32
C ALA A 257 30.19 10.33 14.28
N PHE A 258 28.86 10.14 14.26
CA PHE A 258 27.96 10.85 15.17
C PHE A 258 28.17 10.48 16.66
N MET A 259 28.58 9.22 16.93
CA MET A 259 28.76 8.70 18.29
C MET A 259 30.17 8.99 18.86
N GLN A 260 31.08 9.60 18.10
CA GLN A 260 32.47 9.87 18.52
C GLN A 260 32.76 11.32 18.93
N ASP A 261 31.77 12.22 18.80
CA ASP A 261 31.92 13.65 19.15
C ASP A 261 31.34 14.00 20.55
N GLU A 262 31.44 13.05 21.52
CA GLU A 262 31.29 13.32 22.95
C GLU A 262 32.63 13.31 23.69
#